data_9af4cca236f2355b4372a9f5ae7eacc7
#
_entry.id   9af4cca236f2355b4372a9f5ae7eacc7
#
_cell.length_a   1.000
_cell.length_b   1.000
_cell.length_c   1.000
_cell.angle_alpha   90.00
_cell.angle_beta   90.00
_cell.angle_gamma   90.00
#
_symmetry.space_group_name_H-M   'P 1'
#
loop_
_entity.id
_entity.type
_entity.pdbx_description
1 polymer ?
#
loop_
_entity_poly.entity_id
_entity_poly.type
_entity_poly.pdbx_seq_one_letter_code
_entity_poly.pdbx_strand_id
1 'polypeptide(L)'
;EGQELLVQVEKEERGNKGAALTTFVSLAGRYVVLMPNNPRGGGVSRRIEGDDRAELKEAMDQLEYPNGMSIIARTAGIGRTAPELQWDLNYLLKLWTAIDGASKTKGAFLIYQESSLVIRAIRDYFNNDIGDILIDTDDIYDQAQQFMAHVMPEHAARVKRYRDETPLFSRFQIEHQIESAYARTVNLPSGGAIVIDHTEALVSVDVNSARAIKGGDIEETATRTNLEAADEVARQMRLRD
;
A
#
# COMPACT_ATOMS: atom_id res chain seq x y z
N GLU A 1 -2.02 -22.92 -30.92
CA GLU A 1 -0.56 -22.76 -30.79
C GLU A 1 -0.12 -21.48 -31.46
N GLY A 2 0.78 -20.68 -30.81
CA GLY A 2 1.28 -19.43 -31.37
C GLY A 2 0.39 -18.19 -31.16
N GLN A 3 -0.69 -18.26 -30.39
CA GLN A 3 -1.48 -17.10 -30.03
C GLN A 3 -0.75 -16.29 -28.95
N GLU A 4 -0.56 -15.00 -29.21
CA GLU A 4 0.01 -14.04 -28.24
C GLU A 4 -1.12 -13.39 -27.44
N LEU A 5 -0.94 -13.30 -26.13
CA LEU A 5 -1.91 -12.72 -25.21
C LEU A 5 -1.20 -11.71 -24.31
N LEU A 6 -1.86 -10.55 -24.09
CA LEU A 6 -1.47 -9.64 -23.02
C LEU A 6 -1.99 -10.19 -21.69
N VAL A 7 -1.08 -10.44 -20.77
CA VAL A 7 -1.41 -10.95 -19.43
C VAL A 7 -0.79 -10.08 -18.36
N GLN A 8 -1.48 -9.97 -17.23
CA GLN A 8 -0.97 -9.35 -16.01
C GLN A 8 -0.65 -10.44 -14.99
N VAL A 9 0.48 -10.33 -14.31
CA VAL A 9 0.83 -11.18 -13.18
C VAL A 9 0.07 -10.67 -11.95
N GLU A 10 -0.85 -11.48 -11.43
CA GLU A 10 -1.58 -11.19 -10.18
C GLU A 10 -0.81 -11.63 -8.95
N LYS A 11 -0.13 -12.76 -9.05
CA LYS A 11 0.70 -13.31 -7.98
C LYS A 11 1.97 -13.88 -8.58
N GLU A 12 3.08 -13.57 -7.95
CA GLU A 12 4.37 -14.16 -8.28
C GLU A 12 4.41 -15.65 -7.95
N GLU A 13 5.32 -16.36 -8.58
CA GLU A 13 5.56 -17.77 -8.28
C GLU A 13 6.04 -17.94 -6.83
N ARG A 14 5.55 -18.98 -6.17
CA ARG A 14 5.94 -19.35 -4.80
C ARG A 14 6.25 -20.84 -4.72
N GLY A 15 7.50 -21.18 -4.46
CA GLY A 15 7.94 -22.58 -4.39
C GLY A 15 7.59 -23.34 -5.67
N ASN A 16 6.77 -24.38 -5.56
CA ASN A 16 6.33 -25.21 -6.71
C ASN A 16 5.06 -24.68 -7.41
N LYS A 17 4.52 -23.53 -6.98
CA LYS A 17 3.34 -22.91 -7.60
C LYS A 17 3.80 -21.86 -8.60
N GLY A 18 3.41 -22.01 -9.86
CA GLY A 18 3.63 -21.01 -10.90
C GLY A 18 2.89 -19.71 -10.62
N ALA A 19 3.27 -18.64 -11.33
CA ALA A 19 2.63 -17.34 -11.24
C ALA A 19 1.14 -17.42 -11.63
N ALA A 20 0.29 -16.65 -10.94
CA ALA A 20 -1.10 -16.46 -11.33
C ALA A 20 -1.21 -15.33 -12.35
N LEU A 21 -1.78 -15.63 -13.50
CA LEU A 21 -1.94 -14.70 -14.62
C LEU A 21 -3.41 -14.41 -14.87
N THR A 22 -3.70 -13.19 -15.29
CA THR A 22 -5.03 -12.78 -15.77
C THR A 22 -4.92 -12.02 -17.09
N THR A 23 -5.93 -12.14 -17.92
CA THR A 23 -6.08 -11.32 -19.13
C THR A 23 -6.85 -10.02 -18.85
N PHE A 24 -7.49 -9.91 -17.70
CA PHE A 24 -8.16 -8.68 -17.27
C PHE A 24 -7.15 -7.73 -16.61
N VAL A 25 -6.64 -6.79 -17.40
CA VAL A 25 -5.66 -5.81 -16.90
C VAL A 25 -6.31 -4.83 -15.94
N SER A 26 -5.63 -4.54 -14.84
CA SER A 26 -6.01 -3.51 -13.87
C SER A 26 -4.82 -2.61 -13.58
N LEU A 27 -5.01 -1.30 -13.77
CA LEU A 27 -3.99 -0.28 -13.54
C LEU A 27 -4.41 0.57 -12.34
N ALA A 28 -3.61 0.55 -11.29
CA ALA A 28 -3.93 1.25 -10.05
C ALA A 28 -3.34 2.66 -10.03
N GLY A 29 -4.22 3.66 -9.96
CA GLY A 29 -3.89 5.04 -9.63
C GLY A 29 -3.95 5.32 -8.13
N ARG A 30 -3.88 6.58 -7.78
CA ARG A 30 -4.05 7.03 -6.39
C ARG A 30 -5.49 6.89 -5.93
N TYR A 31 -6.43 7.39 -6.70
CA TYR A 31 -7.84 7.50 -6.35
C TYR A 31 -8.72 6.48 -7.08
N VAL A 32 -8.31 6.04 -8.24
CA VAL A 32 -9.07 5.12 -9.08
C VAL A 32 -8.22 3.95 -9.57
N VAL A 33 -8.87 2.85 -9.90
CA VAL A 33 -8.28 1.72 -10.64
C VAL A 33 -8.97 1.67 -11.99
N LEU A 34 -8.19 1.66 -13.07
CA LEU A 34 -8.69 1.50 -14.43
C LEU A 34 -8.64 0.02 -14.85
N MET A 35 -9.75 -0.49 -15.37
CA MET A 35 -9.84 -1.82 -15.99
C MET A 35 -10.16 -1.64 -17.48
N PRO A 36 -9.13 -1.57 -18.33
CA PRO A 36 -9.31 -1.14 -19.72
C PRO A 36 -10.02 -2.17 -20.62
N ASN A 37 -10.00 -3.43 -20.24
CA ASN A 37 -10.61 -4.53 -21.02
C ASN A 37 -11.66 -5.32 -20.23
N ASN A 38 -12.25 -4.71 -19.20
CA ASN A 38 -13.32 -5.30 -18.40
C ASN A 38 -14.52 -4.34 -18.25
N PRO A 39 -15.45 -4.30 -19.20
CA PRO A 39 -16.59 -3.36 -19.19
C PRO A 39 -17.62 -3.66 -18.09
N ARG A 40 -17.57 -4.84 -17.48
CA ARG A 40 -18.50 -5.26 -16.41
C ARG A 40 -17.95 -5.04 -15.01
N GLY A 41 -16.68 -4.70 -14.89
CA GLY A 41 -16.07 -4.29 -13.63
C GLY A 41 -16.52 -2.85 -13.31
N GLY A 42 -16.12 -2.36 -12.15
CA GLY A 42 -16.31 -0.95 -11.80
C GLY A 42 -17.21 -0.72 -10.61
N GLY A 43 -17.21 0.51 -10.15
CA GLY A 43 -17.97 0.97 -9.01
C GLY A 43 -17.11 1.60 -7.93
N VAL A 44 -17.60 1.53 -6.70
CA VAL A 44 -16.91 2.08 -5.51
C VAL A 44 -16.40 0.94 -4.66
N SER A 45 -15.21 1.06 -4.10
CA SER A 45 -14.62 0.06 -3.19
C SER A 45 -15.64 -0.42 -2.13
N ARG A 46 -15.65 -1.72 -1.86
CA ARG A 46 -16.55 -2.31 -0.84
C ARG A 46 -16.27 -1.83 0.58
N ARG A 47 -15.11 -1.22 0.81
CA ARG A 47 -14.72 -0.65 2.11
C ARG A 47 -15.33 0.73 2.36
N ILE A 48 -15.99 1.32 1.37
CA ILE A 48 -16.62 2.64 1.48
C ILE A 48 -18.12 2.43 1.65
N GLU A 49 -18.69 3.02 2.68
CA GLU A 49 -20.10 2.89 3.05
C GLU A 49 -20.75 4.27 3.25
N GLY A 50 -22.06 4.29 3.43
CA GLY A 50 -22.82 5.49 3.79
C GLY A 50 -22.74 6.61 2.76
N ASP A 51 -22.72 7.85 3.25
CA ASP A 51 -22.73 9.08 2.47
C ASP A 51 -21.48 9.23 1.60
N ASP A 52 -20.31 8.85 2.13
CA ASP A 52 -19.05 8.87 1.37
C ASP A 52 -19.15 8.05 0.07
N ARG A 53 -19.86 6.91 0.12
CA ARG A 53 -20.07 6.08 -1.05
C ARG A 53 -20.97 6.75 -2.07
N ALA A 54 -22.02 7.44 -1.63
CA ALA A 54 -22.96 8.14 -2.51
C ALA A 54 -22.29 9.32 -3.20
N GLU A 55 -21.57 10.16 -2.45
CA GLU A 55 -20.83 11.32 -2.96
C GLU A 55 -19.75 10.90 -3.96
N LEU A 56 -18.97 9.87 -3.62
CA LEU A 56 -17.92 9.38 -4.50
C LEU A 56 -18.49 8.79 -5.80
N LYS A 57 -19.64 8.12 -5.72
CA LYS A 57 -20.34 7.63 -6.91
C LYS A 57 -20.81 8.77 -7.80
N GLU A 58 -21.38 9.83 -7.25
CA GLU A 58 -21.78 11.02 -7.99
C GLU A 58 -20.60 11.70 -8.70
N ALA A 59 -19.44 11.78 -8.01
CA ALA A 59 -18.22 12.29 -8.61
C ALA A 59 -17.71 11.39 -9.76
N MET A 60 -17.80 10.06 -9.60
CA MET A 60 -17.41 9.09 -10.62
C MET A 60 -18.31 9.13 -11.87
N ASP A 61 -19.60 9.38 -11.71
CA ASP A 61 -20.56 9.46 -12.81
C ASP A 61 -20.27 10.64 -13.76
N GLN A 62 -19.44 11.60 -13.32
CA GLN A 62 -18.98 12.74 -14.11
C GLN A 62 -17.68 12.46 -14.89
N LEU A 63 -17.04 11.30 -14.68
CA LEU A 63 -15.76 11.00 -15.29
C LEU A 63 -15.90 10.56 -16.75
N GLU A 64 -14.98 11.03 -17.57
CA GLU A 64 -14.93 10.71 -19.00
C GLU A 64 -13.83 9.67 -19.27
N TYR A 65 -14.20 8.55 -19.89
CA TYR A 65 -13.28 7.52 -20.35
C TYR A 65 -13.89 6.70 -21.49
N PRO A 66 -13.07 6.02 -22.33
CA PRO A 66 -13.55 5.27 -23.48
C PRO A 66 -14.55 4.16 -23.12
N ASN A 67 -15.52 3.92 -24.00
CA ASN A 67 -16.45 2.81 -23.87
C ASN A 67 -15.70 1.46 -23.87
N GLY A 68 -16.22 0.51 -23.10
CA GLY A 68 -15.60 -0.82 -22.95
C GLY A 68 -14.60 -0.92 -21.81
N MET A 69 -14.29 0.19 -21.15
CA MET A 69 -13.50 0.24 -19.93
C MET A 69 -14.39 0.35 -18.69
N SER A 70 -13.84 0.07 -17.53
CA SER A 70 -14.49 0.35 -16.25
C SER A 70 -13.46 0.85 -15.22
N ILE A 71 -13.99 1.52 -14.19
CA ILE A 71 -13.17 2.11 -13.13
C ILE A 71 -13.71 1.73 -11.75
N ILE A 72 -12.82 1.58 -10.78
CA ILE A 72 -13.16 1.40 -9.36
C ILE A 72 -12.58 2.56 -8.57
N ALA A 73 -13.43 3.29 -7.83
CA ALA A 73 -12.94 4.27 -6.87
C ALA A 73 -12.34 3.59 -5.64
N ARG A 74 -11.15 4.05 -5.23
CA ARG A 74 -10.43 3.60 -4.04
C ARG A 74 -10.85 4.43 -2.82
N THR A 75 -10.54 3.93 -1.63
CA THR A 75 -10.79 4.66 -0.37
C THR A 75 -10.09 6.02 -0.30
N ALA A 76 -8.93 6.17 -0.95
CA ALA A 76 -8.24 7.45 -1.06
C ALA A 76 -9.00 8.52 -1.89
N GLY A 77 -10.01 8.11 -2.66
CA GLY A 77 -10.87 8.99 -3.43
C GLY A 77 -11.99 9.66 -2.62
N ILE A 78 -12.21 9.26 -1.36
CA ILE A 78 -13.22 9.89 -0.49
C ILE A 78 -12.93 11.37 -0.36
N GLY A 79 -13.96 12.21 -0.55
CA GLY A 79 -13.86 13.67 -0.46
C GLY A 79 -13.10 14.33 -1.62
N ARG A 80 -12.77 13.59 -2.70
CA ARG A 80 -12.13 14.13 -3.90
C ARG A 80 -13.19 14.59 -4.91
N THR A 81 -12.87 15.68 -5.60
CA THR A 81 -13.72 16.24 -6.66
C THR A 81 -13.58 15.44 -7.95
N ALA A 82 -14.58 15.53 -8.84
CA ALA A 82 -14.52 14.89 -10.15
C ALA A 82 -13.27 15.30 -10.98
N PRO A 83 -12.84 16.58 -11.02
CA PRO A 83 -11.58 16.94 -11.68
C PRO A 83 -10.34 16.25 -11.13
N GLU A 84 -10.22 16.07 -9.81
CA GLU A 84 -9.08 15.36 -9.20
C GLU A 84 -9.07 13.87 -9.57
N LEU A 85 -10.25 13.23 -9.55
CA LEU A 85 -10.41 11.85 -9.99
C LEU A 85 -10.13 11.70 -11.50
N GLN A 86 -10.58 12.65 -12.32
CA GLN A 86 -10.32 12.67 -13.77
C GLN A 86 -8.83 12.82 -14.07
N TRP A 87 -8.12 13.61 -13.28
CA TRP A 87 -6.68 13.77 -13.44
C TRP A 87 -5.92 12.46 -13.25
N ASP A 88 -6.22 11.72 -12.18
CA ASP A 88 -5.66 10.40 -11.90
C ASP A 88 -6.02 9.40 -13.01
N LEU A 89 -7.29 9.40 -13.45
CA LEU A 89 -7.76 8.58 -14.54
C LEU A 89 -7.05 8.87 -15.86
N ASN A 90 -6.82 10.13 -16.20
CA ASN A 90 -6.12 10.52 -17.41
C ASN A 90 -4.67 10.00 -17.45
N TYR A 91 -4.00 9.94 -16.30
CA TYR A 91 -2.69 9.30 -16.19
C TYR A 91 -2.77 7.80 -16.55
N LEU A 92 -3.75 7.10 -16.00
CA LEU A 92 -3.96 5.67 -16.27
C LEU A 92 -4.35 5.40 -17.73
N LEU A 93 -5.13 6.27 -18.34
CA LEU A 93 -5.49 6.18 -19.77
C LEU A 93 -4.26 6.34 -20.67
N LYS A 94 -3.36 7.27 -20.35
CA LYS A 94 -2.08 7.44 -21.07
C LYS A 94 -1.19 6.20 -20.90
N LEU A 95 -1.10 5.68 -19.68
CA LEU A 95 -0.35 4.48 -19.37
C LEU A 95 -0.89 3.27 -20.17
N TRP A 96 -2.22 3.10 -20.17
CA TRP A 96 -2.86 2.04 -20.95
C TRP A 96 -2.57 2.17 -22.44
N THR A 97 -2.66 3.37 -22.98
CA THR A 97 -2.36 3.63 -24.41
C THR A 97 -0.92 3.20 -24.76
N ALA A 98 0.05 3.45 -23.89
CA ALA A 98 1.43 3.02 -24.08
C ALA A 98 1.56 1.50 -23.99
N ILE A 99 0.90 0.84 -23.05
CA ILE A 99 0.90 -0.63 -22.88
C ILE A 99 0.24 -1.30 -24.08
N ASP A 100 -0.94 -0.85 -24.51
CA ASP A 100 -1.65 -1.39 -25.67
C ASP A 100 -0.84 -1.22 -26.96
N GLY A 101 -0.18 -0.08 -27.12
CA GLY A 101 0.73 0.16 -28.22
C GLY A 101 1.89 -0.81 -28.25
N ALA A 102 2.55 -1.02 -27.12
CA ALA A 102 3.68 -1.94 -26.99
C ALA A 102 3.26 -3.41 -27.17
N SER A 103 2.03 -3.78 -26.77
CA SER A 103 1.50 -5.15 -26.90
C SER A 103 1.36 -5.64 -28.34
N LYS A 104 1.38 -4.73 -29.32
CA LYS A 104 1.31 -5.06 -30.75
C LYS A 104 2.66 -5.54 -31.33
N THR A 105 3.74 -5.44 -30.55
CA THR A 105 5.05 -5.96 -30.91
C THR A 105 5.08 -7.48 -30.72
N LYS A 106 5.58 -8.23 -31.70
CA LYS A 106 5.67 -9.70 -31.65
C LYS A 106 6.69 -10.19 -30.62
N GLY A 107 6.35 -11.30 -29.99
CA GLY A 107 7.22 -12.01 -29.04
C GLY A 107 6.80 -11.80 -27.58
N ALA A 108 7.27 -12.69 -26.72
CA ALA A 108 7.04 -12.60 -25.27
C ALA A 108 8.10 -11.72 -24.62
N PHE A 109 7.68 -10.59 -24.05
CA PHE A 109 8.57 -9.67 -23.34
C PHE A 109 7.80 -8.90 -22.26
N LEU A 110 8.51 -8.34 -21.30
CA LEU A 110 7.96 -7.48 -20.26
C LEU A 110 7.60 -6.12 -20.88
N ILE A 111 6.29 -5.83 -20.97
CA ILE A 111 5.80 -4.56 -21.52
C ILE A 111 5.85 -3.45 -20.48
N TYR A 112 5.40 -3.74 -19.26
CA TYR A 112 5.29 -2.78 -18.18
C TYR A 112 5.47 -3.49 -16.85
N GLN A 113 6.25 -2.87 -15.98
CA GLN A 113 6.35 -3.26 -14.57
C GLN A 113 5.94 -2.08 -13.72
N GLU A 114 5.05 -2.32 -12.77
CA GLU A 114 4.62 -1.28 -11.84
C GLU A 114 5.83 -0.66 -11.13
N SER A 115 5.76 0.64 -10.93
CA SER A 115 6.81 1.48 -10.34
C SER A 115 7.41 0.90 -9.06
N SER A 116 8.56 1.42 -8.68
CA SER A 116 9.29 1.05 -7.46
C SER A 116 8.38 1.00 -6.22
N LEU A 117 8.78 0.23 -5.22
CA LEU A 117 8.11 0.13 -3.92
C LEU A 117 7.83 1.52 -3.31
N VAL A 118 8.75 2.47 -3.50
CA VAL A 118 8.62 3.84 -2.98
C VAL A 118 7.44 4.56 -3.62
N ILE A 119 7.29 4.48 -4.95
CA ILE A 119 6.16 5.10 -5.66
C ILE A 119 4.84 4.46 -5.23
N ARG A 120 4.80 3.14 -5.07
CA ARG A 120 3.61 2.44 -4.56
C ARG A 120 3.27 2.89 -3.13
N ALA A 121 4.28 3.03 -2.27
CA ALA A 121 4.09 3.50 -0.90
C ALA A 121 3.53 4.94 -0.87
N ILE A 122 4.07 5.86 -1.66
CA ILE A 122 3.53 7.21 -1.79
C ILE A 122 2.09 7.17 -2.30
N ARG A 123 1.84 6.42 -3.37
CA ARG A 123 0.50 6.29 -3.95
C ARG A 123 -0.54 5.79 -2.95
N ASP A 124 -0.20 4.81 -2.12
CA ASP A 124 -1.15 4.11 -1.28
C ASP A 124 -1.26 4.68 0.14
N TYR A 125 -0.19 5.26 0.68
CA TYR A 125 -0.12 5.68 2.09
C TYR A 125 0.04 7.18 2.31
N PHE A 126 0.42 7.96 1.29
CA PHE A 126 0.54 9.41 1.46
C PHE A 126 -0.80 10.02 1.86
N ASN A 127 -0.79 10.90 2.86
CA ASN A 127 -1.93 11.68 3.32
C ASN A 127 -1.47 13.07 3.78
N ASN A 128 -2.42 13.93 4.16
CA ASN A 128 -2.13 15.31 4.53
C ASN A 128 -1.34 15.46 5.84
N ASP A 129 -1.33 14.45 6.70
CA ASP A 129 -0.60 14.45 7.97
C ASP A 129 0.91 14.21 7.77
N ILE A 130 1.29 13.71 6.58
CA ILE A 130 2.70 13.52 6.23
C ILE A 130 3.30 14.86 5.80
N GLY A 131 4.21 15.38 6.62
CA GLY A 131 4.88 16.66 6.37
C GLY A 131 5.89 16.57 5.22
N ASP A 132 6.84 15.66 5.31
CA ASP A 132 7.93 15.50 4.36
C ASP A 132 8.12 14.02 3.96
N ILE A 133 8.55 13.81 2.72
CA ILE A 133 9.02 12.53 2.19
C ILE A 133 10.52 12.71 1.92
N LEU A 134 11.34 12.11 2.76
CA LEU A 134 12.80 12.22 2.65
C LEU A 134 13.37 11.03 1.88
N ILE A 135 14.17 11.31 0.86
CA ILE A 135 14.76 10.28 -0.02
C ILE A 135 16.25 10.57 -0.15
N ASP A 136 17.08 9.57 0.10
CA ASP A 136 18.54 9.67 0.13
C ASP A 136 19.26 9.21 -1.16
N THR A 137 18.51 8.75 -2.18
CA THR A 137 19.03 8.38 -3.51
C THR A 137 18.48 9.29 -4.59
N ASP A 138 19.29 9.68 -5.56
CA ASP A 138 18.89 10.62 -6.60
C ASP A 138 17.82 10.03 -7.52
N ASP A 139 18.02 8.80 -8.01
CA ASP A 139 17.09 8.14 -8.94
C ASP A 139 15.67 8.00 -8.36
N ILE A 140 15.56 7.61 -7.10
CA ILE A 140 14.26 7.45 -6.43
C ILE A 140 13.64 8.80 -6.12
N TYR A 141 14.46 9.80 -5.74
CA TYR A 141 14.00 11.17 -5.55
C TYR A 141 13.37 11.74 -6.83
N ASP A 142 14.04 11.59 -7.96
CA ASP A 142 13.56 12.08 -9.26
C ASP A 142 12.25 11.39 -9.65
N GLN A 143 12.15 10.07 -9.48
CA GLN A 143 10.91 9.32 -9.73
C GLN A 143 9.77 9.79 -8.83
N ALA A 144 10.03 9.93 -7.53
CA ALA A 144 9.03 10.38 -6.57
C ALA A 144 8.57 11.83 -6.85
N GLN A 145 9.51 12.70 -7.19
CA GLN A 145 9.21 14.09 -7.53
C GLN A 145 8.35 14.19 -8.80
N GLN A 146 8.70 13.44 -9.85
CA GLN A 146 7.91 13.37 -11.08
C GLN A 146 6.51 12.81 -10.82
N PHE A 147 6.40 11.74 -10.05
CA PHE A 147 5.12 11.15 -9.69
C PHE A 147 4.23 12.15 -8.92
N MET A 148 4.77 12.76 -7.87
CA MET A 148 4.02 13.72 -7.06
C MET A 148 3.63 14.96 -7.85
N ALA A 149 4.53 15.50 -8.67
CA ALA A 149 4.23 16.67 -9.52
C ALA A 149 3.11 16.36 -10.53
N HIS A 150 2.98 15.09 -10.95
CA HIS A 150 1.95 14.67 -11.90
C HIS A 150 0.62 14.32 -11.22
N VAL A 151 0.65 13.62 -10.09
CA VAL A 151 -0.56 13.06 -9.46
C VAL A 151 -1.10 13.97 -8.34
N MET A 152 -0.20 14.64 -7.60
CA MET A 152 -0.52 15.51 -6.46
C MET A 152 0.35 16.75 -6.47
N PRO A 153 0.22 17.64 -7.47
CA PRO A 153 1.13 18.79 -7.67
C PRO A 153 1.21 19.72 -6.47
N GLU A 154 0.12 19.87 -5.71
CA GLU A 154 0.06 20.69 -4.49
C GLU A 154 0.96 20.16 -3.36
N HIS A 155 1.31 18.87 -3.41
CA HIS A 155 2.15 18.22 -2.42
C HIS A 155 3.57 17.87 -2.93
N ALA A 156 3.90 18.19 -4.17
CA ALA A 156 5.21 17.86 -4.76
C ALA A 156 6.39 18.45 -3.96
N ALA A 157 6.22 19.60 -3.35
CA ALA A 157 7.23 20.23 -2.51
C ALA A 157 7.57 19.47 -1.20
N ARG A 158 6.74 18.50 -0.83
CA ARG A 158 6.99 17.64 0.34
C ARG A 158 8.03 16.53 0.07
N VAL A 159 8.32 16.24 -1.18
CA VAL A 159 9.40 15.31 -1.56
C VAL A 159 10.71 16.08 -1.49
N LYS A 160 11.59 15.66 -0.58
CA LYS A 160 12.86 16.33 -0.31
C LYS A 160 14.04 15.38 -0.48
N ARG A 161 15.08 15.85 -1.12
CA ARG A 161 16.35 15.12 -1.21
C ARG A 161 17.09 15.24 0.12
N TYR A 162 17.31 14.10 0.76
CA TYR A 162 18.09 14.02 1.99
C TYR A 162 19.60 13.97 1.65
N ARG A 163 20.39 14.84 2.27
CA ARG A 163 21.85 14.99 2.03
C ARG A 163 22.64 15.28 3.31
N ASP A 164 22.24 14.70 4.42
CA ASP A 164 22.96 14.81 5.68
C ASP A 164 24.07 13.74 5.75
N GLU A 165 25.11 13.97 6.55
CA GLU A 165 26.18 12.99 6.80
C GLU A 165 25.70 11.78 7.58
N THR A 166 24.68 11.96 8.42
CA THR A 166 24.08 10.86 9.18
C THR A 166 23.14 10.07 8.26
N PRO A 167 23.29 8.74 8.12
CA PRO A 167 22.38 7.92 7.33
C PRO A 167 20.92 8.13 7.74
N LEU A 168 20.03 8.22 6.73
CA LEU A 168 18.61 8.58 6.91
C LEU A 168 17.90 7.71 7.97
N PHE A 169 18.06 6.41 7.89
CA PHE A 169 17.39 5.47 8.80
C PHE A 169 17.96 5.56 10.22
N SER A 170 19.27 5.77 10.35
CA SER A 170 19.92 5.95 11.66
C SER A 170 19.46 7.24 12.32
N ARG A 171 19.34 8.35 11.56
CA ARG A 171 18.88 9.64 12.08
C ARG A 171 17.50 9.56 12.73
N PHE A 172 16.59 8.81 12.10
CA PHE A 172 15.20 8.67 12.59
C PHE A 172 14.98 7.37 13.38
N GLN A 173 16.03 6.64 13.74
CA GLN A 173 15.99 5.38 14.49
C GLN A 173 15.11 4.29 13.84
N ILE A 174 15.00 4.33 12.50
CA ILE A 174 14.16 3.41 11.73
C ILE A 174 14.74 2.00 11.76
N GLU A 175 16.09 1.85 11.72
CA GLU A 175 16.76 0.56 11.80
C GLU A 175 16.35 -0.21 13.06
N HIS A 176 16.41 0.46 14.22
CA HIS A 176 16.01 -0.14 15.49
C HIS A 176 14.51 -0.54 15.51
N GLN A 177 13.64 0.27 14.89
CA GLN A 177 12.23 -0.07 14.78
C GLN A 177 11.99 -1.28 13.86
N ILE A 178 12.76 -1.39 12.76
CA ILE A 178 12.71 -2.55 11.86
C ILE A 178 13.20 -3.81 12.60
N GLU A 179 14.33 -3.73 13.30
CA GLU A 179 14.83 -4.85 14.11
C GLU A 179 13.81 -5.30 15.16
N SER A 180 13.19 -4.34 15.85
CA SER A 180 12.15 -4.63 16.85
C SER A 180 10.92 -5.30 16.20
N ALA A 181 10.55 -4.92 14.98
CA ALA A 181 9.44 -5.53 14.24
C ALA A 181 9.71 -6.99 13.83
N TYR A 182 10.97 -7.41 13.76
CA TYR A 182 11.35 -8.81 13.49
C TYR A 182 11.74 -9.60 14.75
N ALA A 183 11.81 -8.95 15.91
CA ALA A 183 12.14 -9.62 17.16
C ALA A 183 11.04 -10.61 17.57
N ARG A 184 11.45 -11.83 17.98
CA ARG A 184 10.53 -12.85 18.48
C ARG A 184 9.81 -12.39 19.75
N THR A 185 10.51 -11.68 20.63
CA THR A 185 10.00 -11.20 21.92
C THR A 185 9.86 -9.70 21.92
N VAL A 186 8.72 -9.20 22.32
CA VAL A 186 8.41 -7.77 22.45
C VAL A 186 8.06 -7.46 23.90
N ASN A 187 8.79 -6.51 24.50
CA ASN A 187 8.60 -6.13 25.91
C ASN A 187 7.36 -5.23 26.06
N LEU A 188 6.64 -5.43 27.16
CA LEU A 188 5.51 -4.62 27.57
C LEU A 188 5.93 -3.55 28.61
N PRO A 189 5.21 -2.41 28.68
CA PRO A 189 5.55 -1.30 29.57
C PRO A 189 5.63 -1.69 31.05
N SER A 190 4.79 -2.60 31.52
CA SER A 190 4.80 -3.08 32.91
C SER A 190 5.95 -4.05 33.24
N GLY A 191 6.74 -4.46 32.25
CA GLY A 191 7.84 -5.41 32.41
C GLY A 191 7.49 -6.85 32.01
N GLY A 192 6.27 -7.11 31.55
CA GLY A 192 5.91 -8.34 30.84
C GLY A 192 6.48 -8.38 29.42
N ALA A 193 6.15 -9.42 28.68
CA ALA A 193 6.52 -9.55 27.27
C ALA A 193 5.51 -10.41 26.51
N ILE A 194 5.37 -10.16 25.22
CA ILE A 194 4.74 -11.10 24.28
C ILE A 194 5.80 -11.83 23.46
N VAL A 195 5.54 -13.07 23.14
CA VAL A 195 6.39 -13.90 22.27
C VAL A 195 5.57 -14.30 21.04
N ILE A 196 6.08 -13.97 19.87
CA ILE A 196 5.39 -14.16 18.59
C ILE A 196 6.12 -15.24 17.81
N ASP A 197 5.44 -16.36 17.55
CA ASP A 197 5.98 -17.51 16.83
C ASP A 197 5.15 -17.82 15.59
N HIS A 198 5.86 -17.99 14.47
CA HIS A 198 5.26 -18.47 13.21
C HIS A 198 5.27 -20.01 13.17
N THR A 199 4.12 -20.58 12.91
CA THR A 199 3.97 -22.01 12.60
C THR A 199 3.65 -22.19 11.12
N GLU A 200 3.44 -23.42 10.67
CA GLU A 200 3.13 -23.69 9.27
C GLU A 200 1.87 -22.97 8.77
N ALA A 201 0.83 -22.86 9.61
CA ALA A 201 -0.48 -22.36 9.19
C ALA A 201 -1.06 -21.23 10.07
N LEU A 202 -0.37 -20.86 11.16
CA LEU A 202 -0.84 -19.82 12.08
C LEU A 202 0.34 -19.07 12.72
N VAL A 203 0.03 -17.91 13.29
CA VAL A 203 0.94 -17.17 14.17
C VAL A 203 0.40 -17.29 15.59
N SER A 204 1.22 -17.76 16.53
CA SER A 204 0.90 -17.84 17.94
C SER A 204 1.50 -16.69 18.71
N VAL A 205 0.78 -16.17 19.70
CA VAL A 205 1.25 -15.11 20.60
C VAL A 205 1.12 -15.61 22.03
N ASP A 206 2.24 -15.73 22.73
CA ASP A 206 2.28 -16.06 24.14
C ASP A 206 2.49 -14.78 24.97
N VAL A 207 1.82 -14.68 26.12
CA VAL A 207 1.87 -13.51 27.00
C VAL A 207 2.56 -13.89 28.31
N ASN A 208 3.68 -13.24 28.61
CA ASN A 208 4.48 -13.47 29.79
C ASN A 208 4.45 -12.26 30.74
N SER A 209 4.04 -12.47 31.99
CA SER A 209 3.99 -11.44 33.02
C SER A 209 5.18 -11.42 33.98
N ALA A 210 6.21 -12.24 33.76
CA ALA A 210 7.27 -12.62 34.69
C ALA A 210 8.02 -11.49 35.44
N ARG A 211 7.99 -10.24 34.93
CA ARG A 211 8.64 -9.08 35.56
C ARG A 211 7.64 -8.00 36.01
N ALA A 212 6.38 -8.20 35.74
CA ALA A 212 5.32 -7.24 36.08
C ALA A 212 4.86 -7.32 37.54
N ILE A 213 5.45 -8.20 38.35
CA ILE A 213 5.08 -8.49 39.75
C ILE A 213 5.54 -7.33 40.67
N LYS A 214 4.95 -6.17 40.53
CA LYS A 214 5.11 -5.04 41.47
C LYS A 214 3.79 -4.69 42.19
N GLY A 215 2.72 -5.40 41.93
CA GLY A 215 1.42 -5.24 42.59
C GLY A 215 1.14 -6.38 43.56
N GLY A 216 0.46 -6.10 44.67
CA GLY A 216 0.13 -7.10 45.67
C GLY A 216 -0.97 -8.09 45.29
N ASP A 217 -1.54 -7.95 44.08
CA ASP A 217 -2.62 -8.80 43.57
C ASP A 217 -2.25 -9.39 42.21
N ILE A 218 -2.37 -10.72 42.11
CA ILE A 218 -2.09 -11.49 40.90
C ILE A 218 -3.10 -11.16 39.80
N GLU A 219 -4.39 -10.95 40.16
CA GLU A 219 -5.43 -10.63 39.16
C GLU A 219 -5.24 -9.23 38.56
N GLU A 220 -4.88 -8.23 39.36
CA GLU A 220 -4.61 -6.88 38.87
C GLU A 220 -3.39 -6.88 37.93
N THR A 221 -2.33 -7.61 38.31
CA THR A 221 -1.15 -7.78 37.46
C THR A 221 -1.47 -8.47 36.15
N ALA A 222 -2.27 -9.55 36.19
CA ALA A 222 -2.67 -10.28 34.98
C ALA A 222 -3.55 -9.42 34.08
N THR A 223 -4.53 -8.69 34.64
CA THR A 223 -5.41 -7.79 33.88
C THR A 223 -4.61 -6.72 33.16
N ARG A 224 -3.69 -6.03 33.86
CA ARG A 224 -2.86 -4.99 33.26
C ARG A 224 -1.97 -5.53 32.16
N THR A 225 -1.29 -6.65 32.43
CA THR A 225 -0.42 -7.30 31.42
C THR A 225 -1.19 -7.70 30.18
N ASN A 226 -2.41 -8.24 30.35
CA ASN A 226 -3.24 -8.66 29.22
C ASN A 226 -3.77 -7.47 28.39
N LEU A 227 -4.09 -6.34 29.00
CA LEU A 227 -4.49 -5.11 28.29
C LEU A 227 -3.31 -4.56 27.49
N GLU A 228 -2.13 -4.44 28.11
CA GLU A 228 -0.91 -4.01 27.40
C GLU A 228 -0.54 -4.98 26.26
N ALA A 229 -0.72 -6.28 26.48
CA ALA A 229 -0.49 -7.29 25.44
C ALA A 229 -1.47 -7.14 24.27
N ALA A 230 -2.76 -6.87 24.53
CA ALA A 230 -3.74 -6.67 23.48
C ALA A 230 -3.39 -5.47 22.57
N ASP A 231 -3.01 -4.34 23.17
CA ASP A 231 -2.59 -3.15 22.45
C ASP A 231 -1.32 -3.42 21.62
N GLU A 232 -0.34 -4.09 22.22
CA GLU A 232 0.91 -4.41 21.55
C GLU A 232 0.72 -5.44 20.42
N VAL A 233 -0.12 -6.46 20.61
CA VAL A 233 -0.47 -7.41 19.55
C VAL A 233 -1.09 -6.70 18.36
N ALA A 234 -2.04 -5.78 18.61
CA ALA A 234 -2.65 -4.99 17.54
C ALA A 234 -1.62 -4.14 16.77
N ARG A 235 -0.63 -3.58 17.49
CA ARG A 235 0.49 -2.85 16.88
C ARG A 235 1.39 -3.78 16.06
N GLN A 236 1.75 -4.94 16.59
CA GLN A 236 2.60 -5.91 15.91
C GLN A 236 1.94 -6.52 14.68
N MET A 237 0.62 -6.72 14.68
CA MET A 237 -0.13 -7.14 13.49
C MET A 237 -0.03 -6.12 12.34
N ARG A 238 0.01 -4.82 12.64
CA ARG A 238 0.21 -3.78 11.62
C ARG A 238 1.64 -3.72 11.10
N LEU A 239 2.63 -3.97 11.96
CA LEU A 239 4.04 -3.89 11.60
C LEU A 239 4.52 -5.11 10.81
N ARG A 240 3.96 -6.28 11.09
CA ARG A 240 4.43 -7.58 10.54
C ARG A 240 3.58 -8.09 9.37
N ASP A 241 2.47 -7.40 9.04
CA ASP A 241 1.47 -7.77 8.01
C ASP A 241 0.78 -9.10 8.37
#